data_44f414b7618ff899a2fec9b2bdb4bba5
#
_entry.id   44f414b7618ff899a2fec9b2bdb4bba5
#
_cell.length_a   1.000
_cell.length_b   1.000
_cell.length_c   1.000
_cell.angle_alpha   90.00
_cell.angle_beta   90.00
_cell.angle_gamma   90.00
#
_symmetry.space_group_name_H-M   'P 1'
#
loop_
_entity.id
_entity.type
_entity.pdbx_description
1 polymer ?
#
loop_
_entity_poly.entity_id
_entity_poly.type
_entity_poly.pdbx_seq_one_letter_code
_entity_poly.pdbx_strand_id
1 'polypeptide(L)'
;MSFPWLVCTPPRPDGAALRAKVATAELASRAGVLYRLGFSQAAATRRLTAAVAWEYDTGSSRPAYHRPAALSDQAIAQIVADTFARRPA
;
A
#
# COMPACT_ATOMS: atom_id res chain seq x y z
N MET A 1 36.47 -21.36 -8.17
CA MET A 1 36.32 -20.39 -7.09
C MET A 1 34.96 -19.78 -7.14
N SER A 2 34.24 -19.90 -6.07
CA SER A 2 32.89 -19.30 -6.04
C SER A 2 33.00 -17.83 -5.62
N PHE A 3 32.27 -17.00 -6.30
CA PHE A 3 32.23 -15.61 -5.93
C PHE A 3 31.25 -15.45 -4.76
N PRO A 4 31.68 -14.81 -3.67
CA PRO A 4 30.80 -14.65 -2.51
C PRO A 4 29.44 -14.03 -2.87
N TRP A 5 29.43 -13.09 -3.79
CA TRP A 5 28.19 -12.45 -4.18
C TRP A 5 27.22 -13.41 -4.87
N LEU A 6 27.71 -14.46 -5.51
CA LEU A 6 26.84 -15.47 -6.11
C LEU A 6 26.24 -16.38 -5.05
N VAL A 7 27.04 -16.69 -4.02
CA VAL A 7 26.60 -17.59 -2.96
C VAL A 7 25.76 -16.85 -1.93
N CYS A 8 26.13 -15.62 -1.67
CA CYS A 8 25.50 -14.81 -0.61
C CYS A 8 24.40 -13.90 -1.12
N THR A 9 24.04 -14.03 -2.38
CA THR A 9 22.90 -13.25 -2.89
C THR A 9 21.64 -13.64 -2.11
N PRO A 10 21.04 -12.71 -1.39
CA PRO A 10 19.82 -13.03 -0.68
C PRO A 10 18.75 -13.44 -1.68
N PRO A 11 17.84 -14.33 -1.30
CA PRO A 11 16.71 -14.63 -2.16
C PRO A 11 15.98 -13.34 -2.47
N ARG A 12 15.57 -13.20 -3.72
CA ARG A 12 14.78 -12.03 -4.11
C ARG A 12 13.53 -11.98 -3.27
N PRO A 13 13.16 -10.80 -2.78
CA PRO A 13 11.87 -10.69 -2.12
C PRO A 13 10.80 -11.23 -3.05
N ASP A 14 9.86 -11.94 -2.49
CA ASP A 14 8.71 -12.39 -3.24
C ASP A 14 8.12 -11.19 -3.98
N GLY A 15 7.82 -11.35 -5.26
CA GLY A 15 7.22 -10.29 -6.05
C GLY A 15 5.95 -9.73 -5.43
N ALA A 16 5.16 -10.59 -4.80
CA ALA A 16 3.95 -10.17 -4.12
C ALA A 16 4.27 -9.27 -2.91
N ALA A 17 5.29 -9.62 -2.14
CA ALA A 17 5.70 -8.83 -0.98
C ALA A 17 6.23 -7.46 -1.41
N LEU A 18 7.00 -7.42 -2.49
CA LEU A 18 7.52 -6.17 -3.01
C LEU A 18 6.39 -5.27 -3.52
N ARG A 19 5.44 -5.85 -4.26
CA ARG A 19 4.29 -5.10 -4.76
C ARG A 19 3.45 -4.55 -3.62
N ALA A 20 3.26 -5.33 -2.57
CA ALA A 20 2.53 -4.88 -1.39
C ALA A 20 3.23 -3.71 -0.70
N LYS A 21 4.55 -3.78 -0.59
CA LYS A 21 5.35 -2.71 0.01
C LYS A 21 5.25 -1.42 -0.80
N VAL A 22 5.37 -1.52 -2.11
CA VAL A 22 5.26 -0.36 -2.99
C VAL A 22 3.86 0.24 -2.91
N ALA A 23 2.83 -0.61 -2.94
CA ALA A 23 1.45 -0.15 -2.87
C ALA A 23 1.15 0.54 -1.53
N THR A 24 1.69 0.02 -0.43
CA THR A 24 1.53 0.63 0.88
C THR A 24 2.16 2.02 0.92
N ALA A 25 3.37 2.16 0.37
CA ALA A 25 4.05 3.45 0.30
C ALA A 25 3.29 4.44 -0.57
N GLU A 26 2.73 3.97 -1.66
CA GLU A 26 1.92 4.82 -2.54
C GLU A 26 0.65 5.30 -1.86
N LEU A 27 -0.02 4.43 -1.11
CA LEU A 27 -1.20 4.83 -0.34
C LEU A 27 -0.86 5.88 0.71
N ALA A 28 0.24 5.73 1.41
CA ALA A 28 0.68 6.72 2.39
C ALA A 28 0.92 8.07 1.72
N SER A 29 1.52 8.05 0.53
CA SER A 29 1.76 9.25 -0.26
C SER A 29 0.45 9.93 -0.67
N ARG A 30 -0.52 9.14 -1.13
CA ARG A 30 -1.84 9.65 -1.50
C ARG A 30 -2.59 10.21 -0.30
N ALA A 31 -2.48 9.55 0.86
CA ALA A 31 -3.08 10.05 2.09
C ALA A 31 -2.51 11.41 2.46
N GLY A 32 -1.21 11.61 2.29
CA GLY A 32 -0.57 12.89 2.52
C GLY A 32 -1.10 13.99 1.59
N VAL A 33 -1.36 13.65 0.32
CA VAL A 33 -1.94 14.60 -0.62
C VAL A 33 -3.36 14.97 -0.18
N LEU A 34 -4.18 13.99 0.20
CA LEU A 34 -5.53 14.25 0.66
C LEU A 34 -5.55 15.12 1.91
N TYR A 35 -4.60 14.88 2.82
CA TYR A 35 -4.45 15.74 3.98
C TYR A 35 -4.21 17.20 3.57
N ARG A 36 -3.29 17.43 2.64
CA ARG A 36 -2.97 18.79 2.18
C ARG A 36 -4.13 19.46 1.44
N LEU A 37 -4.99 18.64 0.82
CA LEU A 37 -6.17 19.15 0.13
C LEU A 37 -7.33 19.45 1.07
N GLY A 38 -7.16 19.19 2.37
CA GLY A 38 -8.19 19.50 3.36
C GLY A 38 -9.18 18.40 3.65
N PHE A 39 -8.91 17.17 3.18
CA PHE A 39 -9.80 16.05 3.49
C PHE A 39 -9.69 15.67 4.97
N SER A 40 -10.82 15.30 5.56
CA SER A 40 -10.80 14.71 6.89
C SER A 40 -10.21 13.30 6.83
N GLN A 41 -9.76 12.79 7.97
CA GLN A 41 -9.25 11.42 8.04
C GLN A 41 -10.29 10.40 7.56
N ALA A 42 -11.54 10.56 7.98
CA ALA A 42 -12.62 9.67 7.59
C ALA A 42 -12.87 9.73 6.08
N ALA A 43 -12.90 10.91 5.50
CA ALA A 43 -13.11 11.09 4.07
C ALA A 43 -11.95 10.51 3.26
N ALA A 44 -10.72 10.74 3.72
CA ALA A 44 -9.53 10.20 3.07
C ALA A 44 -9.54 8.66 3.11
N THR A 45 -9.91 8.09 4.25
CA THR A 45 -10.01 6.64 4.39
C THR A 45 -11.02 6.06 3.42
N ARG A 46 -12.21 6.66 3.34
CA ARG A 46 -13.25 6.19 2.42
C ARG A 46 -12.79 6.28 0.97
N ARG A 47 -12.15 7.37 0.60
CA ARG A 47 -11.69 7.59 -0.77
C ARG A 47 -10.63 6.57 -1.16
N LEU A 48 -9.66 6.32 -0.30
CA LEU A 48 -8.59 5.37 -0.60
C LEU A 48 -9.09 3.94 -0.56
N THR A 49 -9.99 3.60 0.36
CA THR A 49 -10.61 2.29 0.41
C THR A 49 -11.39 2.01 -0.88
N ALA A 50 -12.14 2.98 -1.37
CA ALA A 50 -12.88 2.83 -2.61
C ALA A 50 -11.94 2.66 -3.81
N ALA A 51 -10.84 3.41 -3.85
CA ALA A 51 -9.86 3.31 -4.93
C ALA A 51 -9.20 1.93 -4.97
N VAL A 52 -8.82 1.41 -3.80
CA VAL A 52 -8.22 0.08 -3.70
C VAL A 52 -9.24 -1.00 -4.09
N ALA A 53 -10.46 -0.89 -3.61
CA ALA A 53 -11.50 -1.84 -3.96
C ALA A 53 -11.76 -1.85 -5.47
N TRP A 54 -11.78 -0.69 -6.08
CA TRP A 54 -11.98 -0.59 -7.52
C TRP A 54 -10.83 -1.25 -8.28
N GLU A 55 -9.59 -1.03 -7.83
CA GLU A 55 -8.40 -1.54 -8.50
C GLU A 55 -8.26 -3.05 -8.37
N TYR A 56 -8.54 -3.61 -7.19
CA TYR A 56 -8.28 -5.02 -6.91
C TYR A 56 -9.53 -5.89 -6.88
N ASP A 57 -10.65 -5.35 -6.43
CA ASP A 57 -11.84 -6.18 -6.17
C ASP A 57 -12.80 -6.23 -7.35
N THR A 58 -12.72 -5.27 -8.27
CA THR A 58 -13.63 -5.22 -9.41
C THR A 58 -12.91 -5.56 -10.70
N GLY A 59 -13.43 -6.50 -11.43
CA GLY A 59 -13.05 -6.74 -12.81
C GLY A 59 -11.79 -7.55 -13.06
N SER A 60 -11.04 -7.91 -12.04
CA SER A 60 -9.88 -8.76 -12.29
C SER A 60 -10.18 -10.20 -11.93
N SER A 61 -10.21 -11.05 -12.93
CA SER A 61 -10.30 -12.49 -12.73
C SER A 61 -8.92 -13.11 -12.50
N ARG A 62 -7.88 -12.32 -12.49
CA ARG A 62 -6.51 -12.82 -12.36
C ARG A 62 -6.13 -12.97 -10.89
N PRO A 63 -5.83 -14.21 -10.42
CA PRO A 63 -5.45 -14.40 -9.02
C PRO A 63 -4.27 -13.56 -8.58
N ALA A 64 -3.34 -13.24 -9.51
CA ALA A 64 -2.18 -12.44 -9.19
C ALA A 64 -2.51 -11.01 -8.76
N TYR A 65 -3.72 -10.56 -9.02
CA TYR A 65 -4.14 -9.20 -8.70
C TYR A 65 -5.14 -9.15 -7.56
N HIS A 66 -5.26 -10.22 -6.80
CA HIS A 66 -6.08 -10.19 -5.62
C HIS A 66 -5.50 -9.19 -4.62
N ARG A 67 -6.39 -8.53 -3.89
CA ARG A 67 -5.97 -7.53 -2.91
C ARG A 67 -5.06 -8.18 -1.86
N PRO A 68 -3.82 -7.69 -1.69
CA PRO A 68 -2.96 -8.23 -0.63
C PRO A 68 -3.49 -7.86 0.76
N ALA A 69 -3.15 -8.68 1.75
CA ALA A 69 -3.57 -8.43 3.12
C ALA A 69 -3.08 -7.07 3.64
N ALA A 70 -1.94 -6.60 3.15
CA ALA A 70 -1.40 -5.29 3.50
C ALA A 70 -2.27 -4.14 3.02
N LEU A 71 -3.24 -4.40 2.15
CA LEU A 71 -4.18 -3.41 1.63
C LEU A 71 -5.62 -3.72 2.03
N SER A 72 -5.81 -4.45 3.14
CA SER A 72 -7.14 -4.65 3.68
C SER A 72 -7.73 -3.31 4.10
N ASP A 73 -9.04 -3.26 4.26
CA ASP A 73 -9.72 -2.02 4.67
C ASP A 73 -9.15 -1.53 6.00
N GLN A 74 -8.86 -2.44 6.92
CA GLN A 74 -8.27 -2.07 8.20
C GLN A 74 -6.85 -1.52 8.04
N ALA A 75 -6.05 -2.14 7.17
CA ALA A 75 -4.70 -1.67 6.90
C ALA A 75 -4.72 -0.28 6.26
N ILE A 76 -5.65 -0.03 5.35
CA ILE A 76 -5.80 1.28 4.72
C ILE A 76 -6.14 2.33 5.77
N ALA A 77 -7.10 2.04 6.65
CA ALA A 77 -7.47 2.95 7.72
C ALA A 77 -6.27 3.26 8.62
N GLN A 78 -5.44 2.27 8.91
CA GLN A 78 -4.25 2.46 9.73
C GLN A 78 -3.21 3.34 9.01
N ILE A 79 -3.01 3.12 7.72
CA ILE A 79 -2.09 3.95 6.92
C ILE A 79 -2.53 5.41 6.94
N VAL A 80 -3.82 5.65 6.76
CA VAL A 80 -4.37 7.01 6.80
C VAL A 80 -4.19 7.62 8.18
N ALA A 81 -4.52 6.88 9.22
CA ALA A 81 -4.38 7.35 10.59
C ALA A 81 -2.93 7.74 10.91
N ASP A 82 -1.99 6.89 10.53
CA ASP A 82 -0.57 7.14 10.77
C ASP A 82 -0.09 8.36 9.98
N THR A 83 -0.52 8.49 8.75
CA THR A 83 -0.13 9.62 7.89
C THR A 83 -0.67 10.93 8.46
N PHE A 84 -1.93 10.95 8.88
CA PHE A 84 -2.54 12.14 9.43
C PHE A 84 -1.92 12.53 10.78
N ALA A 85 -1.55 11.53 11.57
CA ALA A 85 -0.92 11.77 12.88
C ALA A 85 0.46 12.41 12.76
N ARG A 86 1.17 12.14 11.66
CA ARG A 86 2.51 12.68 11.42
C ARG A 86 2.49 14.11 10.90
N ARG A 87 1.32 14.60 10.47
CA ARG A 87 1.23 15.92 9.86
C ARG A 87 0.87 16.94 10.93
N PRO A 88 1.52 18.12 10.91
CA PRO A 88 1.10 19.18 11.80
C PRO A 88 -0.31 19.64 11.44
N ALA A 89 -1.04 20.00 12.45
CA ALA A 89 -2.40 20.47 12.27
C ALA A 89 -2.44 21.77 11.47
#